data_a62fcc644d911f30bd638af489f23091
#
_entry.id   a62fcc644d911f30bd638af489f23091
#
_cell.length_a   1.000
_cell.length_b   1.000
_cell.length_c   1.000
_cell.angle_alpha   90.00
_cell.angle_beta   90.00
_cell.angle_gamma   90.00
#
_symmetry.space_group_name_H-M   'P 1'
#
loop_
_entity.id
_entity.type
_entity.pdbx_description
1 polymer ?
#
loop_
_entity_poly.entity_id
_entity_poly.type
_entity_poly.pdbx_seq_one_letter_code
_entity_poly.pdbx_strand_id
1 'polypeptide(L)'
;CFNDEGPVTGAETELGIPAEDFPYAGSVLGVIGARQVEKLQKMCMEKQPHHIPVLFMADIINGYKTIFPIPLALGCSFDTEEVKKVGDIMAQESAAAGLHVTFAPMVDLVRDARWGRVMESTGEDPYLNAQMAAAMVKGIQGEAADYEDHLGACTKHFAAYGAPTAGREYNTVELSQRTLRDDYLPSYQAAIDAGSAMVMTSFNTLDRIPATANRWLMKDVLRDEMGFKGVLISDWNAIGELITNGVAEGKKEAARQAIQAGTDMDMMSGCYMSQLETLVQEGIVSEETIDIAVLRVLELKNKLGLFENPYRKADSNLEAKKILAEENREAARKIAADTMVLLENKDHFLPLKKEEKVAFIGPYADE
;
A
#
# COMPACT_ATOMS: atom_id res chain seq x y z
N CYS A 1 -10.35 9.75 8.76
CA CYS A 1 -9.80 9.15 9.98
C CYS A 1 -10.67 9.58 11.17
N PHE A 2 -11.16 8.64 11.96
CA PHE A 2 -11.95 8.92 13.16
C PHE A 2 -11.13 8.62 14.40
N ASN A 3 -11.20 9.53 15.37
CA ASN A 3 -10.68 9.36 16.69
C ASN A 3 -11.83 9.61 17.69
N ASP A 4 -11.81 9.01 18.86
CA ASP A 4 -12.83 9.25 19.91
C ASP A 4 -12.87 10.72 20.40
N GLU A 5 -11.84 11.51 20.09
CA GLU A 5 -11.67 12.89 20.55
C GLU A 5 -11.92 13.95 19.45
N GLY A 6 -12.44 13.55 18.29
CA GLY A 6 -12.75 14.43 17.17
C GLY A 6 -12.08 14.04 15.86
N PRO A 7 -12.30 14.78 14.78
CA PRO A 7 -11.74 14.45 13.47
C PRO A 7 -10.22 14.51 13.50
N VAL A 8 -9.57 13.41 13.18
CA VAL A 8 -8.12 13.40 12.96
C VAL A 8 -7.86 14.01 11.59
N THR A 9 -7.31 15.21 11.60
CA THR A 9 -6.76 15.96 10.47
C THR A 9 -7.44 15.78 9.10
N GLY A 10 -8.15 16.79 8.66
CA GLY A 10 -8.33 17.16 7.28
C GLY A 10 -9.48 16.51 6.51
N ALA A 11 -9.81 15.27 6.73
CA ALA A 11 -10.71 14.53 5.83
C ALA A 11 -12.15 15.11 5.80
N GLU A 12 -12.74 15.45 6.94
CA GLU A 12 -14.09 16.02 6.99
C GLU A 12 -14.19 17.42 6.37
N THR A 13 -13.17 18.24 6.63
CA THR A 13 -13.15 19.63 6.15
C THR A 13 -12.66 19.74 4.71
N GLU A 14 -11.74 18.89 4.28
CA GLU A 14 -11.15 18.92 2.94
C GLU A 14 -12.00 18.21 1.89
N LEU A 15 -12.65 17.09 2.25
CA LEU A 15 -13.47 16.33 1.30
C LEU A 15 -14.88 16.85 1.15
N GLY A 16 -15.37 17.64 2.12
CA GLY A 16 -16.74 18.14 2.13
C GLY A 16 -17.79 17.02 2.27
N ILE A 17 -17.43 15.90 2.91
CA ILE A 17 -18.32 14.77 3.13
C ILE A 17 -19.16 15.07 4.39
N PRO A 18 -20.51 15.07 4.30
CA PRO A 18 -21.37 15.19 5.47
C PRO A 18 -21.12 14.06 6.47
N ALA A 19 -21.13 14.37 7.76
CA ALA A 19 -20.88 13.35 8.81
C ALA A 19 -21.91 12.19 8.78
N GLU A 20 -23.09 12.43 8.28
CA GLU A 20 -24.14 11.43 8.07
C GLU A 20 -23.79 10.39 6.98
N ASP A 21 -22.89 10.75 6.03
CA ASP A 21 -22.50 9.86 4.94
C ASP A 21 -21.33 8.94 5.29
N PHE A 22 -20.58 9.20 6.36
CA PHE A 22 -19.46 8.36 6.79
C PHE A 22 -19.80 6.89 6.98
N PRO A 23 -20.95 6.52 7.55
CA PRO A 23 -21.31 5.11 7.69
C PRO A 23 -21.39 4.36 6.36
N TYR A 24 -21.59 5.05 5.24
CA TYR A 24 -21.67 4.47 3.90
C TYR A 24 -20.32 4.29 3.22
N ALA A 25 -19.22 4.70 3.87
CA ALA A 25 -17.88 4.47 3.34
C ALA A 25 -17.59 2.97 3.16
N GLY A 26 -17.07 2.60 1.99
CA GLY A 26 -16.68 1.21 1.71
C GLY A 26 -15.38 0.79 2.41
N SER A 27 -14.54 1.78 2.76
CA SER A 27 -13.24 1.60 3.40
C SER A 27 -12.86 2.80 4.26
N VAL A 28 -11.96 2.58 5.20
CA VAL A 28 -11.42 3.59 6.12
C VAL A 28 -9.91 3.45 6.18
N LEU A 29 -9.22 4.59 6.09
CA LEU A 29 -7.77 4.67 6.15
C LEU A 29 -7.30 5.18 7.52
N GLY A 30 -6.26 4.52 8.08
CA GLY A 30 -5.52 5.02 9.24
C GLY A 30 -6.21 4.83 10.60
N VAL A 31 -7.36 4.17 10.66
CA VAL A 31 -7.94 3.72 11.96
C VAL A 31 -7.31 2.39 12.32
N ILE A 32 -6.65 2.35 13.46
CA ILE A 32 -5.89 1.20 13.97
C ILE A 32 -6.18 0.98 15.45
N GLY A 33 -6.03 -0.26 15.89
CA GLY A 33 -6.34 -0.69 17.24
C GLY A 33 -7.68 -1.44 17.32
N ALA A 34 -7.63 -2.66 17.84
CA ALA A 34 -8.75 -3.60 17.82
C ALA A 34 -10.07 -2.97 18.35
N ARG A 35 -9.98 -2.22 19.44
CA ARG A 35 -11.15 -1.58 20.06
C ARG A 35 -11.77 -0.49 19.18
N GLN A 36 -10.93 0.31 18.50
CA GLN A 36 -11.43 1.39 17.65
C GLN A 36 -12.04 0.84 16.36
N VAL A 37 -11.39 -0.17 15.77
CA VAL A 37 -11.89 -0.88 14.60
C VAL A 37 -13.23 -1.54 14.89
N GLU A 38 -13.37 -2.28 16.01
CA GLU A 38 -14.62 -2.91 16.41
C GLU A 38 -15.75 -1.90 16.56
N LYS A 39 -15.50 -0.78 17.27
CA LYS A 39 -16.49 0.28 17.50
C LYS A 39 -16.95 0.88 16.17
N LEU A 40 -16.03 1.23 15.28
CA LEU A 40 -16.38 1.85 14.01
C LEU A 40 -17.06 0.86 13.07
N GLN A 41 -16.59 -0.38 12.99
CA GLN A 41 -17.22 -1.43 12.19
C GLN A 41 -18.67 -1.64 12.61
N LYS A 42 -18.92 -1.75 13.93
CA LYS A 42 -20.27 -1.89 14.47
C LYS A 42 -21.16 -0.73 14.06
N MET A 43 -20.68 0.50 14.21
CA MET A 43 -21.43 1.70 13.82
C MET A 43 -21.79 1.69 12.33
N CYS A 44 -20.85 1.37 11.45
CA CYS A 44 -21.09 1.30 10.02
C CYS A 44 -22.09 0.18 9.68
N MET A 45 -21.92 -1.00 10.23
CA MET A 45 -22.81 -2.15 10.02
C MET A 45 -24.25 -1.85 10.46
N GLU A 46 -24.46 -1.14 11.58
CA GLU A 46 -25.79 -0.79 12.08
C GLU A 46 -26.48 0.28 11.24
N LYS A 47 -25.71 1.21 10.64
CA LYS A 47 -26.27 2.35 9.89
C LYS A 47 -26.46 2.07 8.41
N GLN A 48 -25.67 1.17 7.83
CA GLN A 48 -25.78 0.84 6.40
C GLN A 48 -26.98 -0.08 6.13
N PRO A 49 -27.74 0.19 5.05
CA PRO A 49 -28.94 -0.62 4.73
C PRO A 49 -28.60 -2.07 4.34
N HIS A 50 -27.41 -2.32 3.82
CA HIS A 50 -26.96 -3.63 3.36
C HIS A 50 -26.01 -4.33 4.34
N HIS A 51 -25.66 -3.68 5.46
CA HIS A 51 -24.75 -4.22 6.49
C HIS A 51 -23.42 -4.73 5.90
N ILE A 52 -22.86 -4.04 4.91
CA ILE A 52 -21.61 -4.40 4.27
C ILE A 52 -20.43 -3.95 5.15
N PRO A 53 -19.53 -4.87 5.56
CA PRO A 53 -18.37 -4.51 6.38
C PRO A 53 -17.44 -3.52 5.70
N VAL A 54 -16.85 -2.62 6.48
CA VAL A 54 -15.86 -1.65 6.02
C VAL A 54 -14.48 -2.29 5.95
N LEU A 55 -13.67 -1.94 4.95
CA LEU A 55 -12.25 -2.29 4.89
C LEU A 55 -11.43 -1.30 5.73
N PHE A 56 -10.64 -1.79 6.68
CA PHE A 56 -9.66 -0.99 7.40
C PHE A 56 -8.28 -1.17 6.78
N MET A 57 -7.67 -0.07 6.38
CA MET A 57 -6.42 -0.05 5.62
C MET A 57 -5.43 0.93 6.24
N ALA A 58 -4.12 0.64 6.13
CA ALA A 58 -3.07 1.54 6.57
C ALA A 58 -1.75 1.28 5.82
N ASP A 59 -0.82 2.25 5.90
CA ASP A 59 0.56 2.10 5.43
C ASP A 59 1.41 1.39 6.49
N ILE A 60 1.58 0.08 6.35
CA ILE A 60 2.49 -0.72 7.16
C ILE A 60 3.57 -1.25 6.22
N ILE A 61 4.67 -0.50 6.08
CA ILE A 61 5.69 -0.75 5.04
C ILE A 61 6.86 -1.59 5.58
N ASN A 62 7.35 -1.25 6.77
CA ASN A 62 8.49 -1.92 7.40
C ASN A 62 8.24 -2.27 8.88
N GLY A 63 7.01 -2.61 9.20
CA GLY A 63 6.57 -3.01 10.53
C GLY A 63 5.38 -2.20 11.04
N TYR A 64 4.61 -2.78 11.96
CA TYR A 64 3.49 -2.11 12.63
C TYR A 64 3.95 -1.45 13.95
N LYS A 65 4.24 -2.25 14.95
CA LYS A 65 4.85 -1.81 16.21
C LYS A 65 6.26 -2.37 16.36
N THR A 66 6.48 -3.61 15.96
CA THR A 66 7.82 -4.12 15.75
C THR A 66 8.34 -3.56 14.44
N ILE A 67 9.35 -2.68 14.53
CA ILE A 67 9.95 -2.00 13.37
C ILE A 67 11.13 -2.82 12.87
N PHE A 68 11.13 -3.07 11.57
CA PHE A 68 12.19 -3.75 10.82
C PHE A 68 13.05 -2.74 10.04
N PRO A 69 14.21 -3.17 9.52
CA PRO A 69 14.98 -2.36 8.59
C PRO A 69 14.11 -1.88 7.42
N ILE A 70 14.40 -0.68 6.94
CA ILE A 70 13.73 -0.13 5.76
C ILE A 70 13.92 -1.05 4.55
N PRO A 71 13.01 -1.04 3.56
CA PRO A 71 13.10 -1.92 2.39
C PRO A 71 14.45 -1.85 1.67
N LEU A 72 15.10 -0.68 1.59
CA LEU A 72 16.42 -0.55 1.01
C LEU A 72 17.49 -1.36 1.77
N ALA A 73 17.42 -1.40 3.09
CA ALA A 73 18.31 -2.22 3.89
C ALA A 73 17.98 -3.71 3.73
N LEU A 74 16.69 -4.07 3.68
CA LEU A 74 16.29 -5.45 3.40
C LEU A 74 16.82 -5.93 2.05
N GLY A 75 16.84 -5.07 1.02
CA GLY A 75 17.48 -5.37 -0.26
C GLY A 75 18.97 -5.73 -0.14
N CYS A 76 19.68 -5.15 0.83
CA CYS A 76 21.11 -5.47 1.08
C CYS A 76 21.33 -6.86 1.68
N SER A 77 20.33 -7.51 2.26
CA SER A 77 20.45 -8.88 2.77
C SER A 77 20.50 -9.92 1.66
N PHE A 78 19.93 -9.64 0.50
CA PHE A 78 19.69 -10.62 -0.59
C PHE A 78 18.90 -11.87 -0.13
N ASP A 79 18.21 -11.79 1.01
CA ASP A 79 17.49 -12.91 1.63
C ASP A 79 15.96 -12.72 1.55
N THR A 80 15.34 -13.49 0.66
CA THR A 80 13.88 -13.43 0.46
C THR A 80 13.10 -14.06 1.61
N GLU A 81 13.69 -15.01 2.36
CA GLU A 81 13.02 -15.63 3.51
C GLU A 81 12.91 -14.63 4.67
N GLU A 82 13.94 -13.80 4.86
CA GLU A 82 13.85 -12.71 5.84
C GLU A 82 12.81 -11.67 5.47
N VAL A 83 12.75 -11.28 4.19
CA VAL A 83 11.71 -10.36 3.70
C VAL A 83 10.30 -10.91 3.90
N LYS A 84 10.11 -12.21 3.59
CA LYS A 84 8.83 -12.89 3.85
C LYS A 84 8.50 -12.90 5.34
N LYS A 85 9.47 -13.16 6.23
CA LYS A 85 9.27 -13.13 7.68
C LYS A 85 8.91 -11.73 8.18
N VAL A 86 9.50 -10.68 7.63
CA VAL A 86 9.09 -9.28 7.92
C VAL A 86 7.63 -9.09 7.57
N GLY A 87 7.20 -9.50 6.36
CA GLY A 87 5.82 -9.43 5.91
C GLY A 87 4.86 -10.19 6.83
N ASP A 88 5.22 -11.39 7.25
CA ASP A 88 4.44 -12.24 8.15
C ASP A 88 4.23 -11.58 9.52
N ILE A 89 5.30 -11.11 10.16
CA ILE A 89 5.21 -10.50 11.50
C ILE A 89 4.40 -9.19 11.46
N MET A 90 4.67 -8.32 10.49
CA MET A 90 3.93 -7.07 10.40
C MET A 90 2.45 -7.29 10.08
N ALA A 91 2.11 -8.32 9.30
CA ALA A 91 0.73 -8.68 9.02
C ALA A 91 0.03 -9.22 10.26
N GLN A 92 0.65 -10.11 11.03
CA GLN A 92 0.06 -10.66 12.24
C GLN A 92 -0.18 -9.60 13.33
N GLU A 93 0.76 -8.68 13.55
CA GLU A 93 0.56 -7.56 14.49
C GLU A 93 -0.59 -6.65 14.03
N SER A 94 -0.64 -6.34 12.73
CA SER A 94 -1.64 -5.44 12.15
C SER A 94 -3.04 -6.07 12.11
N ALA A 95 -3.14 -7.35 11.78
CA ALA A 95 -4.40 -8.09 11.79
C ALA A 95 -4.98 -8.15 13.20
N ALA A 96 -4.14 -8.39 14.22
CA ALA A 96 -4.55 -8.37 15.62
C ALA A 96 -5.07 -6.98 16.05
N ALA A 97 -4.57 -5.90 15.45
CA ALA A 97 -5.05 -4.53 15.64
C ALA A 97 -6.29 -4.20 14.77
N GLY A 98 -6.82 -5.15 14.00
CA GLY A 98 -8.06 -5.03 13.24
C GLY A 98 -7.90 -4.53 11.80
N LEU A 99 -6.67 -4.41 11.28
CA LEU A 99 -6.46 -4.05 9.88
C LEU A 99 -6.79 -5.22 8.94
N HIS A 100 -7.21 -4.89 7.72
CA HIS A 100 -7.57 -5.85 6.68
C HIS A 100 -6.62 -5.81 5.49
N VAL A 101 -6.04 -4.64 5.19
CA VAL A 101 -5.14 -4.40 4.05
C VAL A 101 -4.01 -3.48 4.48
N THR A 102 -2.82 -3.75 3.99
CA THR A 102 -1.70 -2.80 4.06
C THR A 102 -1.29 -2.33 2.67
N PHE A 103 -0.87 -1.05 2.56
CA PHE A 103 -0.33 -0.49 1.33
C PHE A 103 1.17 -0.81 1.18
N ALA A 104 1.44 -2.10 1.14
CA ALA A 104 2.75 -2.73 0.93
C ALA A 104 2.59 -4.03 0.12
N PRO A 105 3.63 -4.47 -0.61
CA PRO A 105 4.95 -3.86 -0.74
C PRO A 105 5.00 -2.66 -1.68
N MET A 106 5.95 -1.75 -1.41
CA MET A 106 6.39 -0.77 -2.39
C MET A 106 7.46 -1.45 -3.26
N VAL A 107 7.23 -1.48 -4.57
CA VAL A 107 8.07 -2.23 -5.53
C VAL A 107 8.63 -1.34 -6.63
N ASP A 108 8.62 -0.03 -6.42
CA ASP A 108 9.23 0.91 -7.35
C ASP A 108 10.73 0.67 -7.46
N LEU A 109 11.19 0.43 -8.68
CA LEU A 109 12.60 0.31 -8.97
C LEU A 109 13.25 1.69 -8.96
N VAL A 110 14.35 1.85 -8.23
CA VAL A 110 15.04 3.13 -8.08
C VAL A 110 16.42 3.08 -8.72
N ARG A 111 16.66 3.97 -9.68
CA ARG A 111 17.97 4.16 -10.30
C ARG A 111 18.59 5.53 -10.03
N ASP A 112 17.79 6.50 -9.64
CA ASP A 112 18.27 7.83 -9.24
C ASP A 112 18.19 7.98 -7.73
N ALA A 113 19.33 7.94 -7.04
CA ALA A 113 19.41 8.03 -5.59
C ALA A 113 18.97 9.40 -5.03
N ARG A 114 18.67 10.39 -5.88
CA ARG A 114 18.11 11.69 -5.46
C ARG A 114 16.60 11.63 -5.21
N TRP A 115 15.92 10.59 -5.67
CA TRP A 115 14.49 10.44 -5.41
C TRP A 115 14.20 10.29 -3.91
N GLY A 116 13.22 11.05 -3.41
CA GLY A 116 12.96 11.16 -1.97
C GLY A 116 12.46 9.88 -1.31
N ARG A 117 11.95 8.90 -2.10
CA ARG A 117 11.38 7.63 -1.60
C ARG A 117 12.32 6.42 -1.81
N VAL A 118 13.59 6.64 -2.07
CA VAL A 118 14.59 5.57 -2.24
C VAL A 118 14.57 4.57 -1.08
N MET A 119 14.38 5.04 0.16
CA MET A 119 14.36 4.20 1.35
C MET A 119 13.23 3.16 1.37
N GLU A 120 12.16 3.38 0.64
CA GLU A 120 11.02 2.45 0.57
C GLU A 120 11.21 1.35 -0.48
N SER A 121 12.20 1.45 -1.35
CA SER A 121 12.52 0.49 -2.41
C SER A 121 13.59 -0.51 -1.97
N THR A 122 13.56 -1.72 -2.54
CA THR A 122 14.64 -2.72 -2.35
C THR A 122 15.86 -2.47 -3.24
N GLY A 123 15.85 -1.43 -4.07
CA GLY A 123 17.01 -0.97 -4.83
C GLY A 123 16.83 -0.86 -6.34
N GLU A 124 17.92 -1.06 -7.08
CA GLU A 124 18.01 -0.76 -8.51
C GLU A 124 17.98 -2.01 -9.42
N ASP A 125 18.06 -3.21 -8.85
CA ASP A 125 18.07 -4.45 -9.62
C ASP A 125 16.64 -4.98 -9.82
N PRO A 126 16.15 -5.09 -11.08
CA PRO A 126 14.78 -5.53 -11.36
C PRO A 126 14.51 -6.98 -10.90
N TYR A 127 15.49 -7.86 -10.97
CA TYR A 127 15.33 -9.25 -10.58
C TYR A 127 15.24 -9.38 -9.06
N LEU A 128 16.16 -8.76 -8.32
CA LEU A 128 16.13 -8.78 -6.86
C LEU A 128 14.83 -8.14 -6.35
N ASN A 129 14.44 -6.97 -6.89
CA ASN A 129 13.20 -6.30 -6.53
C ASN A 129 11.98 -7.21 -6.77
N ALA A 130 11.92 -7.94 -7.88
CA ALA A 130 10.85 -8.90 -8.17
C ALA A 130 10.80 -10.05 -7.15
N GLN A 131 11.96 -10.63 -6.77
CA GLN A 131 12.02 -11.69 -5.77
C GLN A 131 11.56 -11.18 -4.38
N MET A 132 12.02 -10.00 -3.97
CA MET A 132 11.65 -9.37 -2.71
C MET A 132 10.15 -9.01 -2.69
N ALA A 133 9.61 -8.51 -3.81
CA ALA A 133 8.19 -8.21 -3.95
C ALA A 133 7.31 -9.44 -3.75
N ALA A 134 7.64 -10.54 -4.41
CA ALA A 134 6.91 -11.80 -4.26
C ALA A 134 6.99 -12.35 -2.82
N ALA A 135 8.17 -12.30 -2.20
CA ALA A 135 8.38 -12.73 -0.82
C ALA A 135 7.55 -11.89 0.17
N MET A 136 7.56 -10.57 0.01
CA MET A 136 6.79 -9.66 0.88
C MET A 136 5.28 -9.90 0.75
N VAL A 137 4.75 -10.06 -0.48
CA VAL A 137 3.33 -10.38 -0.69
C VAL A 137 2.96 -11.69 0.01
N LYS A 138 3.77 -12.76 -0.13
CA LYS A 138 3.53 -14.03 0.56
C LYS A 138 3.59 -13.90 2.08
N GLY A 139 4.49 -13.09 2.60
CA GLY A 139 4.56 -12.80 4.03
C GLY A 139 3.32 -12.05 4.52
N ILE A 140 2.91 -10.99 3.81
CA ILE A 140 1.74 -10.19 4.19
C ILE A 140 0.44 -11.00 4.13
N GLN A 141 0.27 -11.87 3.14
CA GLN A 141 -0.99 -12.57 2.89
C GLN A 141 -1.06 -13.99 3.46
N GLY A 142 0.05 -14.51 3.98
CA GLY A 142 0.20 -15.92 4.32
C GLY A 142 0.43 -16.77 3.07
N GLU A 143 1.01 -17.96 3.25
CA GLU A 143 1.38 -18.86 2.14
C GLU A 143 0.19 -19.29 1.27
N ALA A 144 -0.95 -19.55 1.91
CA ALA A 144 -2.17 -19.98 1.22
C ALA A 144 -3.05 -18.81 0.78
N ALA A 145 -2.66 -17.56 1.08
CA ALA A 145 -3.52 -16.38 0.96
C ALA A 145 -4.91 -16.61 1.60
N ASP A 146 -4.93 -17.31 2.74
CA ASP A 146 -6.13 -17.58 3.52
C ASP A 146 -6.55 -16.41 4.41
N TYR A 147 -5.63 -15.46 4.57
CA TYR A 147 -5.81 -14.23 5.36
C TYR A 147 -6.23 -14.44 6.82
N GLU A 148 -6.15 -15.64 7.38
CA GLU A 148 -6.69 -15.92 8.72
C GLU A 148 -6.10 -14.99 9.78
N ASP A 149 -4.77 -14.87 9.85
CA ASP A 149 -4.02 -13.96 10.73
C ASP A 149 -3.21 -12.93 9.93
N HIS A 150 -3.56 -12.68 8.66
CA HIS A 150 -2.80 -11.91 7.70
C HIS A 150 -3.66 -10.82 7.03
N LEU A 151 -3.03 -10.01 6.18
CA LEU A 151 -3.63 -8.87 5.50
C LEU A 151 -3.69 -9.08 3.99
N GLY A 152 -4.55 -8.36 3.31
CA GLY A 152 -4.39 -8.14 1.87
C GLY A 152 -3.19 -7.25 1.60
N ALA A 153 -2.31 -7.64 0.67
CA ALA A 153 -1.22 -6.81 0.19
C ALA A 153 -1.72 -5.85 -0.89
N CYS A 154 -1.26 -4.61 -0.88
CA CYS A 154 -1.48 -3.63 -1.92
C CYS A 154 -0.14 -3.20 -2.51
N THR A 155 0.22 -3.79 -3.65
CA THR A 155 1.48 -3.48 -4.34
C THR A 155 1.45 -2.09 -4.93
N LYS A 156 2.50 -1.29 -4.72
CA LYS A 156 2.56 0.12 -5.11
C LYS A 156 3.94 0.55 -5.62
N HIS A 157 4.03 1.62 -6.40
CA HIS A 157 2.98 2.40 -7.05
C HIS A 157 3.01 2.16 -8.56
N PHE A 158 1.92 1.72 -9.14
CA PHE A 158 1.87 1.29 -10.54
C PHE A 158 1.70 2.49 -11.49
N ALA A 159 2.68 2.83 -12.35
CA ALA A 159 3.98 2.21 -12.47
C ALA A 159 5.08 3.24 -12.75
N ALA A 160 6.31 2.78 -12.58
CA ALA A 160 7.53 3.54 -12.87
C ALA A 160 7.72 4.80 -12.01
N TYR A 161 7.13 4.88 -10.83
CA TYR A 161 7.20 6.05 -9.95
C TYR A 161 8.64 6.33 -9.48
N GLY A 162 9.49 5.30 -9.37
CA GLY A 162 10.92 5.44 -9.05
C GLY A 162 11.81 5.97 -10.18
N ALA A 163 11.24 6.33 -11.34
CA ALA A 163 11.95 6.84 -12.51
C ALA A 163 11.68 8.32 -12.85
N PRO A 164 11.39 9.21 -11.89
CA PRO A 164 11.03 10.58 -12.22
C PRO A 164 12.24 11.34 -12.77
N THR A 165 11.99 12.23 -13.70
CA THR A 165 13.04 13.07 -14.31
C THR A 165 13.85 13.78 -13.22
N ALA A 166 15.16 13.56 -13.22
CA ALA A 166 16.13 14.13 -12.28
C ALA A 166 15.86 13.78 -10.79
N GLY A 167 15.20 12.66 -10.50
CA GLY A 167 14.85 12.23 -9.14
C GLY A 167 13.82 13.11 -8.45
N ARG A 168 13.08 13.93 -9.18
CA ARG A 168 12.10 14.85 -8.59
C ARG A 168 10.81 14.14 -8.28
N GLU A 169 10.41 14.18 -7.02
CA GLU A 169 9.16 13.61 -6.53
C GLU A 169 7.94 14.17 -7.29
N TYR A 170 6.92 13.35 -7.53
CA TYR A 170 5.68 13.68 -8.28
C TYR A 170 5.89 14.17 -9.72
N ASN A 171 7.04 13.91 -10.31
CA ASN A 171 7.39 14.48 -11.61
C ASN A 171 7.13 13.49 -12.76
N THR A 172 7.31 14.02 -13.97
CA THR A 172 7.16 13.29 -15.22
C THR A 172 8.16 12.13 -15.34
N VAL A 173 7.66 11.01 -15.84
CA VAL A 173 8.46 9.86 -16.27
C VAL A 173 8.40 9.72 -17.77
N GLU A 174 9.57 9.70 -18.41
CA GLU A 174 9.74 9.50 -19.85
C GLU A 174 10.52 8.21 -20.07
N LEU A 175 9.84 7.15 -20.46
CA LEU A 175 10.42 5.83 -20.68
C LEU A 175 9.92 5.25 -21.99
N SER A 176 10.80 4.53 -22.71
CA SER A 176 10.34 3.66 -23.78
C SER A 176 9.48 2.52 -23.21
N GLN A 177 8.54 2.01 -24.00
CA GLN A 177 7.78 0.82 -23.60
C GLN A 177 8.68 -0.40 -23.33
N ARG A 178 9.82 -0.51 -24.02
CA ARG A 178 10.80 -1.54 -23.74
C ARG A 178 11.39 -1.40 -22.35
N THR A 179 11.91 -0.23 -22.00
CA THR A 179 12.49 0.03 -20.68
C THR A 179 11.45 -0.19 -19.58
N LEU A 180 10.21 0.25 -19.80
CA LEU A 180 9.11 0.00 -18.85
C LEU A 180 8.94 -1.51 -18.59
N ARG A 181 8.88 -2.32 -19.65
CA ARG A 181 8.67 -3.78 -19.54
C ARG A 181 9.89 -4.55 -19.02
N ASP A 182 11.08 -4.14 -19.43
CA ASP A 182 12.31 -4.85 -19.06
C ASP A 182 12.72 -4.55 -17.60
N ASP A 183 12.50 -3.32 -17.14
CA ASP A 183 13.05 -2.86 -15.87
C ASP A 183 11.98 -2.63 -14.77
N TYR A 184 10.85 -2.01 -15.10
CA TYR A 184 9.91 -1.52 -14.09
C TYR A 184 8.69 -2.43 -13.85
N LEU A 185 8.21 -3.15 -14.85
CA LEU A 185 7.06 -4.04 -14.67
C LEU A 185 7.38 -5.40 -14.01
N PRO A 186 8.61 -5.95 -14.05
CA PRO A 186 8.87 -7.29 -13.51
C PRO A 186 8.53 -7.44 -12.03
N SER A 187 8.78 -6.42 -11.19
CA SER A 187 8.46 -6.46 -9.76
C SER A 187 6.95 -6.48 -9.50
N TYR A 188 6.18 -5.74 -10.28
CA TYR A 188 4.71 -5.80 -10.20
C TYR A 188 4.17 -7.15 -10.67
N GLN A 189 4.73 -7.70 -11.77
CA GLN A 189 4.33 -9.03 -12.25
C GLN A 189 4.58 -10.08 -11.17
N ALA A 190 5.76 -10.08 -10.55
CA ALA A 190 6.09 -11.02 -9.48
C ALA A 190 5.16 -10.89 -8.27
N ALA A 191 4.77 -9.67 -7.90
CA ALA A 191 3.79 -9.44 -6.83
C ALA A 191 2.38 -9.92 -7.21
N ILE A 192 1.96 -9.72 -8.47
CA ILE A 192 0.67 -10.21 -8.99
C ILE A 192 0.66 -11.73 -9.02
N ASP A 193 1.72 -12.36 -9.51
CA ASP A 193 1.86 -13.83 -9.55
C ASP A 193 1.91 -14.43 -8.15
N ALA A 194 2.42 -13.68 -7.15
CA ALA A 194 2.35 -14.05 -5.74
C ALA A 194 0.97 -13.84 -5.11
N GLY A 195 0.00 -13.30 -5.87
CA GLY A 195 -1.39 -13.18 -5.46
C GLY A 195 -1.77 -11.84 -4.82
N SER A 196 -1.00 -10.75 -5.03
CA SER A 196 -1.32 -9.44 -4.46
C SER A 196 -2.80 -9.09 -4.61
N ALA A 197 -3.46 -8.79 -3.49
CA ALA A 197 -4.91 -8.54 -3.44
C ALA A 197 -5.30 -7.20 -4.08
N MET A 198 -4.42 -6.21 -3.98
CA MET A 198 -4.62 -4.86 -4.50
C MET A 198 -3.38 -4.35 -5.21
N VAL A 199 -3.58 -3.37 -6.08
CA VAL A 199 -2.53 -2.54 -6.68
C VAL A 199 -2.92 -1.09 -6.50
N MET A 200 -1.94 -0.22 -6.23
CA MET A 200 -2.14 1.22 -6.10
C MET A 200 -1.53 1.94 -7.30
N THR A 201 -2.26 2.90 -7.89
CA THR A 201 -1.74 3.73 -8.97
C THR A 201 -0.66 4.69 -8.46
N SER A 202 0.21 5.14 -9.35
CA SER A 202 1.25 6.12 -9.00
C SER A 202 0.84 7.56 -9.33
N PHE A 203 1.57 8.52 -8.75
CA PHE A 203 1.35 9.97 -8.96
C PHE A 203 1.90 10.51 -10.27
N ASN A 204 2.99 9.91 -10.76
CA ASN A 204 3.70 10.41 -11.93
C ASN A 204 2.88 10.35 -13.21
N THR A 205 3.26 11.17 -14.16
CA THR A 205 2.85 10.97 -15.56
C THR A 205 3.80 9.97 -16.23
N LEU A 206 3.24 9.09 -17.04
CA LEU A 206 3.98 8.24 -17.95
C LEU A 206 3.58 8.62 -19.38
N ASP A 207 4.54 9.01 -20.19
CA ASP A 207 4.28 9.52 -21.54
C ASP A 207 3.24 10.66 -21.54
N ARG A 208 3.39 11.60 -20.59
CA ARG A 208 2.53 12.79 -20.34
C ARG A 208 1.11 12.48 -19.86
N ILE A 209 0.76 11.22 -19.63
CA ILE A 209 -0.55 10.84 -19.11
C ILE A 209 -0.38 10.48 -17.64
N PRO A 210 -1.11 11.13 -16.70
CA PRO A 210 -1.10 10.72 -15.30
C PRO A 210 -1.48 9.25 -15.15
N ALA A 211 -0.71 8.49 -14.39
CA ALA A 211 -0.86 7.04 -14.28
C ALA A 211 -2.29 6.65 -13.91
N THR A 212 -2.90 7.33 -12.95
CA THR A 212 -4.27 7.07 -12.47
C THR A 212 -5.35 7.18 -13.56
N ALA A 213 -5.11 8.00 -14.61
CA ALA A 213 -6.01 8.16 -15.75
C ALA A 213 -5.50 7.48 -17.03
N ASN A 214 -4.38 6.78 -16.96
CA ASN A 214 -3.77 6.14 -18.11
C ASN A 214 -4.45 4.78 -18.41
N ARG A 215 -5.47 4.81 -19.24
CA ARG A 215 -6.23 3.62 -19.62
C ARG A 215 -5.35 2.50 -20.19
N TRP A 216 -4.38 2.83 -21.04
CA TRP A 216 -3.44 1.85 -21.58
C TRP A 216 -2.68 1.15 -20.47
N LEU A 217 -2.13 1.91 -19.51
CA LEU A 217 -1.36 1.36 -18.40
C LEU A 217 -2.24 0.50 -17.46
N MET A 218 -3.44 0.98 -17.12
CA MET A 218 -4.30 0.33 -16.12
C MET A 218 -5.13 -0.84 -16.70
N LYS A 219 -5.56 -0.74 -17.96
CA LYS A 219 -6.34 -1.82 -18.61
C LYS A 219 -5.47 -2.73 -19.43
N ASP A 220 -4.85 -2.18 -20.48
CA ASP A 220 -4.21 -3.03 -21.48
C ASP A 220 -2.96 -3.71 -20.86
N VAL A 221 -2.16 -2.99 -20.06
CA VAL A 221 -0.98 -3.55 -19.40
C VAL A 221 -1.36 -4.30 -18.12
N LEU A 222 -1.92 -3.62 -17.11
CA LEU A 222 -2.14 -4.23 -15.79
C LEU A 222 -3.17 -5.36 -15.83
N ARG A 223 -4.35 -5.10 -16.44
CA ARG A 223 -5.44 -6.08 -16.45
C ARG A 223 -5.25 -7.17 -17.48
N ASP A 224 -4.96 -6.79 -18.73
CA ASP A 224 -5.00 -7.73 -19.85
C ASP A 224 -3.66 -8.45 -20.04
N GLU A 225 -2.51 -7.73 -20.08
CA GLU A 225 -1.20 -8.36 -20.26
C GLU A 225 -0.71 -9.06 -18.98
N MET A 226 -0.79 -8.39 -17.82
CA MET A 226 -0.28 -8.91 -16.55
C MET A 226 -1.31 -9.78 -15.80
N GLY A 227 -2.57 -9.77 -16.23
CA GLY A 227 -3.61 -10.63 -15.68
C GLY A 227 -4.13 -10.25 -14.28
N PHE A 228 -3.91 -9.02 -13.82
CA PHE A 228 -4.35 -8.58 -12.51
C PHE A 228 -5.87 -8.50 -12.40
N LYS A 229 -6.45 -9.18 -11.40
CA LYS A 229 -7.91 -9.24 -11.19
C LYS A 229 -8.37 -8.63 -9.87
N GLY A 230 -7.43 -8.20 -9.01
CA GLY A 230 -7.73 -7.60 -7.72
C GLY A 230 -8.22 -6.15 -7.81
N VAL A 231 -8.30 -5.48 -6.69
CA VAL A 231 -8.75 -4.09 -6.60
C VAL A 231 -7.64 -3.12 -7.00
N LEU A 232 -7.93 -2.17 -7.88
CA LEU A 232 -7.05 -1.06 -8.21
C LEU A 232 -7.51 0.18 -7.45
N ILE A 233 -6.67 0.67 -6.55
CA ILE A 233 -6.91 1.89 -5.77
C ILE A 233 -6.03 3.04 -6.27
N SER A 234 -6.54 4.26 -6.25
CA SER A 234 -5.68 5.44 -6.49
C SER A 234 -4.73 5.66 -5.32
N ASP A 235 -3.60 6.32 -5.53
CA ASP A 235 -2.84 6.90 -4.43
C ASP A 235 -3.59 8.11 -3.83
N TRP A 236 -3.07 8.65 -2.73
CA TRP A 236 -3.67 9.76 -1.97
C TRP A 236 -3.96 10.96 -2.87
N ASN A 237 -5.22 11.29 -3.03
CA ASN A 237 -5.71 12.38 -3.89
C ASN A 237 -5.27 12.30 -5.36
N ALA A 238 -4.73 11.18 -5.84
CA ALA A 238 -4.20 11.09 -7.21
C ALA A 238 -5.26 11.30 -8.31
N ILE A 239 -6.54 11.03 -8.02
CA ILE A 239 -7.64 11.40 -8.94
C ILE A 239 -7.85 12.91 -8.93
N GLY A 240 -7.81 13.56 -7.76
CA GLY A 240 -7.90 15.02 -7.67
C GLY A 240 -6.74 15.74 -8.36
N GLU A 241 -5.54 15.16 -8.32
CA GLU A 241 -4.34 15.69 -8.99
C GLU A 241 -4.46 15.75 -10.52
N LEU A 242 -5.38 15.02 -11.14
CA LEU A 242 -5.65 15.16 -12.57
C LEU A 242 -6.04 16.61 -12.93
N ILE A 243 -6.67 17.33 -11.99
CA ILE A 243 -7.00 18.75 -12.15
C ILE A 243 -5.72 19.59 -12.09
N THR A 244 -4.85 19.35 -11.10
CA THR A 244 -3.58 20.07 -10.95
C THR A 244 -2.63 19.78 -12.11
N ASN A 245 -2.63 18.55 -12.64
CA ASN A 245 -1.88 18.18 -13.82
C ASN A 245 -2.44 18.79 -15.13
N GLY A 246 -3.58 19.49 -15.07
CA GLY A 246 -4.20 20.17 -16.21
C GLY A 246 -4.84 19.24 -17.24
N VAL A 247 -5.11 17.97 -16.89
CA VAL A 247 -5.75 17.00 -17.79
C VAL A 247 -7.24 16.84 -17.50
N ALA A 248 -7.74 17.40 -16.40
CA ALA A 248 -9.16 17.46 -16.06
C ALA A 248 -9.57 18.88 -15.69
N GLU A 249 -10.74 19.32 -16.14
CA GLU A 249 -11.29 20.66 -15.84
C GLU A 249 -11.81 20.76 -14.39
N GLY A 250 -12.14 19.62 -13.76
CA GLY A 250 -12.68 19.55 -12.40
C GLY A 250 -12.95 18.13 -11.97
N LYS A 251 -13.53 17.96 -10.77
CA LYS A 251 -13.77 16.65 -10.14
C LYS A 251 -14.56 15.69 -11.04
N LYS A 252 -15.54 16.19 -11.81
CA LYS A 252 -16.36 15.35 -12.69
C LYS A 252 -15.53 14.70 -13.80
N GLU A 253 -14.71 15.50 -14.46
CA GLU A 253 -13.83 15.01 -15.52
C GLU A 253 -12.73 14.09 -14.94
N ALA A 254 -12.18 14.43 -13.79
CA ALA A 254 -11.20 13.58 -13.09
C ALA A 254 -11.80 12.21 -12.72
N ALA A 255 -13.01 12.18 -12.15
CA ALA A 255 -13.71 10.93 -11.83
C ALA A 255 -13.99 10.09 -13.08
N ARG A 256 -14.45 10.74 -14.17
CA ARG A 256 -14.69 10.08 -15.45
C ARG A 256 -13.45 9.40 -15.99
N GLN A 257 -12.33 10.13 -16.06
CA GLN A 257 -11.07 9.60 -16.61
C GLN A 257 -10.56 8.43 -15.78
N ALA A 258 -10.53 8.55 -14.46
CA ALA A 258 -10.02 7.52 -13.57
C ALA A 258 -10.86 6.23 -13.61
N ILE A 259 -12.20 6.33 -13.52
CA ILE A 259 -13.07 5.14 -13.55
C ILE A 259 -13.03 4.45 -14.92
N GLN A 260 -12.97 5.21 -16.01
CA GLN A 260 -12.83 4.68 -17.37
C GLN A 260 -11.44 4.07 -17.63
N ALA A 261 -10.40 4.56 -16.93
CA ALA A 261 -9.09 3.92 -16.95
C ALA A 261 -9.07 2.60 -16.15
N GLY A 262 -10.02 2.36 -15.26
CA GLY A 262 -10.16 1.10 -14.51
C GLY A 262 -9.72 1.21 -13.05
N THR A 263 -9.57 2.41 -12.50
CA THR A 263 -9.34 2.64 -11.07
C THR A 263 -10.63 2.38 -10.31
N ASP A 264 -10.65 1.36 -9.45
CA ASP A 264 -11.86 0.89 -8.76
C ASP A 264 -12.17 1.73 -7.50
N MET A 265 -11.15 2.22 -6.80
CA MET A 265 -11.29 2.96 -5.54
C MET A 265 -10.58 4.31 -5.59
N ASP A 266 -11.26 5.33 -5.09
CA ASP A 266 -10.73 6.70 -4.91
C ASP A 266 -10.19 6.87 -3.49
N MET A 267 -8.87 7.08 -3.35
CA MET A 267 -8.27 7.40 -2.06
C MET A 267 -8.24 8.90 -1.83
N MET A 268 -9.17 9.40 -1.01
CA MET A 268 -9.16 10.72 -0.40
C MET A 268 -9.35 11.94 -1.34
N SER A 269 -9.72 11.76 -2.63
CA SER A 269 -10.02 12.92 -3.50
C SER A 269 -11.47 13.37 -3.40
N GLY A 270 -12.39 12.49 -3.03
CA GLY A 270 -13.83 12.74 -3.03
C GLY A 270 -14.43 12.93 -4.44
N CYS A 271 -13.67 12.63 -5.49
CA CYS A 271 -14.14 12.73 -6.86
C CYS A 271 -15.23 11.70 -7.16
N TYR A 272 -15.02 10.43 -6.76
CA TYR A 272 -16.00 9.37 -6.98
C TYR A 272 -17.28 9.61 -6.19
N MET A 273 -17.17 9.90 -4.89
CA MET A 273 -18.33 10.17 -4.04
C MET A 273 -19.22 11.29 -4.57
N SER A 274 -18.61 12.35 -5.07
CA SER A 274 -19.36 13.55 -5.49
C SER A 274 -19.84 13.51 -6.94
N GLN A 275 -19.31 12.61 -7.80
CA GLN A 275 -19.52 12.74 -9.24
C GLN A 275 -20.00 11.47 -9.95
N LEU A 276 -19.77 10.25 -9.42
CA LEU A 276 -20.11 9.04 -10.16
C LEU A 276 -21.60 8.89 -10.42
N GLU A 277 -22.46 9.22 -9.45
CA GLU A 277 -23.92 9.20 -9.64
C GLU A 277 -24.34 10.09 -10.81
N THR A 278 -23.85 11.33 -10.85
CA THR A 278 -24.13 12.25 -11.94
C THR A 278 -23.64 11.73 -13.29
N LEU A 279 -22.44 11.16 -13.33
CA LEU A 279 -21.86 10.60 -14.56
C LEU A 279 -22.67 9.43 -15.10
N VAL A 280 -23.27 8.61 -14.23
CA VAL A 280 -24.16 7.50 -14.63
C VAL A 280 -25.50 8.06 -15.10
N GLN A 281 -26.12 8.99 -14.38
CA GLN A 281 -27.39 9.63 -14.76
C GLN A 281 -27.33 10.31 -16.12
N GLU A 282 -26.19 10.94 -16.45
CA GLU A 282 -25.95 11.55 -17.76
C GLU A 282 -25.55 10.56 -18.87
N GLY A 283 -25.39 9.28 -18.54
CA GLY A 283 -24.98 8.25 -19.49
C GLY A 283 -23.54 8.34 -19.98
N ILE A 284 -22.70 9.08 -19.28
CA ILE A 284 -21.25 9.26 -19.60
C ILE A 284 -20.43 8.06 -19.13
N VAL A 285 -20.82 7.48 -18.00
CA VAL A 285 -20.27 6.24 -17.45
C VAL A 285 -21.40 5.23 -17.36
N SER A 286 -21.19 4.01 -17.80
CA SER A 286 -22.20 2.95 -17.67
C SER A 286 -22.29 2.44 -16.24
N GLU A 287 -23.47 2.07 -15.79
CA GLU A 287 -23.69 1.39 -14.51
C GLU A 287 -22.84 0.11 -14.40
N GLU A 288 -22.71 -0.66 -15.48
CA GLU A 288 -21.84 -1.85 -15.56
C GLU A 288 -20.37 -1.53 -15.17
N THR A 289 -19.85 -0.35 -15.52
CA THR A 289 -18.49 0.06 -15.14
C THR A 289 -18.37 0.19 -13.63
N ILE A 290 -19.40 0.75 -12.99
CA ILE A 290 -19.45 0.88 -11.53
C ILE A 290 -19.62 -0.49 -10.87
N ASP A 291 -20.51 -1.32 -11.39
CA ASP A 291 -20.75 -2.68 -10.88
C ASP A 291 -19.50 -3.55 -10.89
N ILE A 292 -18.69 -3.46 -11.95
CA ILE A 292 -17.40 -4.17 -12.04
C ILE A 292 -16.44 -3.71 -10.95
N ALA A 293 -16.34 -2.41 -10.71
CA ALA A 293 -15.47 -1.87 -9.66
C ALA A 293 -15.95 -2.28 -8.26
N VAL A 294 -17.25 -2.17 -8.01
CA VAL A 294 -17.87 -2.58 -6.74
C VAL A 294 -17.70 -4.08 -6.51
N LEU A 295 -17.92 -4.92 -7.54
CA LEU A 295 -17.76 -6.36 -7.43
C LEU A 295 -16.35 -6.76 -6.99
N ARG A 296 -15.30 -6.15 -7.55
CA ARG A 296 -13.92 -6.42 -7.11
C ARG A 296 -13.70 -6.11 -5.64
N VAL A 297 -14.26 -5.00 -5.15
CA VAL A 297 -14.18 -4.63 -3.73
C VAL A 297 -14.94 -5.62 -2.86
N LEU A 298 -16.12 -6.06 -3.27
CA LEU A 298 -16.91 -7.06 -2.56
C LEU A 298 -16.21 -8.43 -2.55
N GLU A 299 -15.61 -8.84 -3.67
CA GLU A 299 -14.81 -10.06 -3.77
C GLU A 299 -13.60 -10.01 -2.81
N LEU A 300 -12.92 -8.85 -2.71
CA LEU A 300 -11.85 -8.68 -1.74
C LEU A 300 -12.36 -8.84 -0.31
N LYS A 301 -13.47 -8.19 0.05
CA LYS A 301 -14.10 -8.32 1.36
C LYS A 301 -14.48 -9.77 1.67
N ASN A 302 -15.00 -10.49 0.68
CA ASN A 302 -15.33 -11.90 0.79
C ASN A 302 -14.09 -12.78 1.01
N LYS A 303 -13.04 -12.59 0.22
CA LYS A 303 -11.76 -13.31 0.39
C LYS A 303 -11.13 -13.07 1.76
N LEU A 304 -11.29 -11.87 2.30
CA LEU A 304 -10.85 -11.51 3.64
C LEU A 304 -11.75 -12.07 4.75
N GLY A 305 -12.84 -12.79 4.42
CA GLY A 305 -13.77 -13.39 5.39
C GLY A 305 -14.63 -12.37 6.15
N LEU A 306 -14.78 -11.15 5.61
CA LEU A 306 -15.48 -10.08 6.33
C LEU A 306 -17.00 -10.28 6.37
N PHE A 307 -17.57 -11.02 5.43
CA PHE A 307 -19.01 -11.32 5.44
C PHE A 307 -19.37 -12.40 6.46
N GLU A 308 -18.44 -13.32 6.75
CA GLU A 308 -18.58 -14.34 7.80
C GLU A 308 -18.31 -13.75 9.19
N ASN A 309 -17.30 -12.90 9.28
CA ASN A 309 -16.93 -12.22 10.52
C ASN A 309 -16.41 -10.80 10.23
N PRO A 310 -17.27 -9.77 10.30
CA PRO A 310 -16.90 -8.38 10.03
C PRO A 310 -15.82 -7.84 10.98
N TYR A 311 -15.66 -8.43 12.15
CA TYR A 311 -14.68 -8.00 13.16
C TYR A 311 -13.36 -8.76 13.06
N ARG A 312 -13.37 -9.93 12.41
CA ARG A 312 -12.20 -10.80 12.24
C ARG A 312 -11.43 -11.03 13.55
N LYS A 313 -10.13 -10.66 13.57
CA LYS A 313 -9.22 -10.82 14.73
C LYS A 313 -9.09 -9.55 15.57
N ALA A 314 -9.90 -8.53 15.34
CA ALA A 314 -9.91 -7.33 16.18
C ALA A 314 -10.26 -7.68 17.64
N ASP A 315 -9.25 -8.07 18.40
CA ASP A 315 -9.34 -8.50 19.80
C ASP A 315 -8.20 -7.85 20.59
N SER A 316 -8.56 -7.02 21.58
CA SER A 316 -7.58 -6.29 22.38
C SER A 316 -6.63 -7.19 23.18
N ASN A 317 -7.04 -8.42 23.55
CA ASN A 317 -6.15 -9.35 24.23
C ASN A 317 -5.15 -9.97 23.24
N LEU A 318 -5.61 -10.30 22.03
CA LEU A 318 -4.75 -10.80 20.96
C LEU A 318 -3.78 -9.70 20.53
N GLU A 319 -4.25 -8.47 20.33
CA GLU A 319 -3.44 -7.30 20.03
C GLU A 319 -2.31 -7.13 21.07
N ALA A 320 -2.65 -7.11 22.35
CA ALA A 320 -1.67 -6.98 23.44
C ALA A 320 -0.63 -8.13 23.48
N LYS A 321 -1.02 -9.33 23.03
CA LYS A 321 -0.13 -10.51 23.01
C LYS A 321 0.80 -10.50 21.78
N LYS A 322 0.31 -10.05 20.63
CA LYS A 322 1.06 -10.11 19.37
C LYS A 322 2.03 -8.93 19.20
N ILE A 323 1.61 -7.73 19.61
CA ILE A 323 2.41 -6.51 19.45
C ILE A 323 3.68 -6.57 20.30
N LEU A 324 4.82 -6.29 19.65
CA LEU A 324 6.14 -6.26 20.29
C LEU A 324 6.48 -7.54 21.06
N ALA A 325 5.93 -8.69 20.66
CA ALA A 325 6.29 -9.98 21.23
C ALA A 325 7.82 -10.18 21.19
N GLU A 326 8.36 -10.91 22.16
CA GLU A 326 9.82 -11.07 22.28
C GLU A 326 10.43 -11.68 21.02
N GLU A 327 9.78 -12.71 20.46
CA GLU A 327 10.19 -13.35 19.20
C GLU A 327 10.20 -12.37 18.03
N ASN A 328 9.28 -11.41 17.98
CA ASN A 328 9.23 -10.38 16.91
C ASN A 328 10.42 -9.42 17.04
N ARG A 329 10.73 -8.98 18.25
CA ARG A 329 11.85 -8.07 18.53
C ARG A 329 13.21 -8.76 18.27
N GLU A 330 13.32 -10.05 18.61
CA GLU A 330 14.52 -10.84 18.30
C GLU A 330 14.69 -11.01 16.79
N ALA A 331 13.60 -11.30 16.06
CA ALA A 331 13.62 -11.38 14.61
C ALA A 331 14.07 -10.04 13.99
N ALA A 332 13.50 -8.92 14.45
CA ALA A 332 13.87 -7.58 13.95
C ALA A 332 15.37 -7.29 14.20
N ARG A 333 15.88 -7.62 15.38
CA ARG A 333 17.30 -7.46 15.72
C ARG A 333 18.21 -8.31 14.83
N LYS A 334 17.84 -9.57 14.60
CA LYS A 334 18.61 -10.48 13.74
C LYS A 334 18.63 -9.98 12.31
N ILE A 335 17.46 -9.70 11.74
CA ILE A 335 17.33 -9.20 10.36
C ILE A 335 18.09 -7.88 10.20
N ALA A 336 18.05 -6.98 11.19
CA ALA A 336 18.82 -5.75 11.14
C ALA A 336 20.35 -6.01 11.09
N ALA A 337 20.84 -7.01 11.79
CA ALA A 337 22.26 -7.39 11.72
C ALA A 337 22.63 -7.94 10.33
N ASP A 338 21.74 -8.72 9.72
CA ASP A 338 21.98 -9.38 8.43
C ASP A 338 21.89 -8.39 7.24
N THR A 339 21.32 -7.18 7.44
CA THR A 339 21.32 -6.10 6.43
C THR A 339 22.59 -5.25 6.42
N MET A 340 23.51 -5.42 7.38
CA MET A 340 24.72 -4.61 7.47
C MET A 340 25.75 -4.99 6.42
N VAL A 341 26.22 -4.00 5.65
CA VAL A 341 27.22 -4.21 4.59
C VAL A 341 28.59 -3.70 5.08
N LEU A 342 29.57 -4.62 5.13
CA LEU A 342 30.95 -4.27 5.44
C LEU A 342 31.65 -3.73 4.20
N LEU A 343 31.75 -2.41 4.08
CA LEU A 343 32.38 -1.75 2.92
C LEU A 343 33.91 -1.80 2.97
N GLU A 344 34.49 -1.69 4.16
CA GLU A 344 35.94 -1.71 4.37
C GLU A 344 36.28 -2.24 5.78
N ASN A 345 37.32 -3.04 5.90
CA ASN A 345 37.87 -3.47 7.18
C ASN A 345 39.40 -3.38 7.15
N LYS A 346 39.90 -2.14 7.16
CA LYS A 346 41.32 -1.88 7.10
C LYS A 346 42.05 -2.43 8.33
N ASP A 347 43.19 -3.09 8.09
CA ASP A 347 44.02 -3.70 9.13
C ASP A 347 43.28 -4.71 10.03
N HIS A 348 42.17 -5.30 9.54
CA HIS A 348 41.32 -6.21 10.33
C HIS A 348 40.84 -5.62 11.66
N PHE A 349 40.46 -4.33 11.65
CA PHE A 349 39.99 -3.62 12.82
C PHE A 349 38.71 -4.23 13.43
N LEU A 350 37.83 -4.75 12.58
CA LEU A 350 36.64 -5.47 13.00
C LEU A 350 36.90 -7.01 12.99
N PRO A 351 36.27 -7.79 13.91
CA PRO A 351 35.36 -7.36 14.98
C PRO A 351 36.09 -6.67 16.14
N LEU A 352 35.40 -5.72 16.79
CA LEU A 352 35.91 -5.02 17.98
C LEU A 352 36.14 -6.01 19.14
N LYS A 353 37.17 -5.78 19.93
CA LYS A 353 37.38 -6.52 21.18
C LYS A 353 36.43 -6.00 22.25
N LYS A 354 35.96 -6.87 23.15
CA LYS A 354 34.99 -6.51 24.21
C LYS A 354 35.49 -5.40 25.15
N GLU A 355 36.78 -5.28 25.30
CA GLU A 355 37.44 -4.30 26.20
C GLU A 355 37.69 -2.95 25.54
N GLU A 356 37.44 -2.82 24.25
CA GLU A 356 37.65 -1.56 23.52
C GLU A 356 36.59 -0.52 23.89
N LYS A 357 37.05 0.73 24.06
CA LYS A 357 36.16 1.85 24.28
C LYS A 357 35.58 2.32 22.95
N VAL A 358 34.26 2.34 22.85
CA VAL A 358 33.52 2.77 21.67
C VAL A 358 32.75 4.03 21.99
N ALA A 359 32.83 5.02 21.11
CA ALA A 359 31.97 6.20 21.16
C ALA A 359 30.83 6.06 20.10
N PHE A 360 29.62 6.19 20.55
CA PHE A 360 28.45 6.32 19.67
C PHE A 360 28.18 7.78 19.41
N ILE A 361 28.24 8.21 18.13
CA ILE A 361 28.06 9.60 17.72
C ILE A 361 27.00 9.64 16.62
N GLY A 362 25.93 10.39 16.87
CA GLY A 362 24.85 10.56 15.89
C GLY A 362 23.63 11.23 16.49
N PRO A 363 22.68 11.67 15.65
CA PRO A 363 21.49 12.40 16.13
C PRO A 363 20.58 11.54 17.01
N TYR A 364 20.67 10.21 16.93
CA TYR A 364 19.82 9.25 17.68
C TYR A 364 20.64 8.39 18.65
N ALA A 365 21.82 8.87 19.08
CA ALA A 365 22.71 8.06 19.91
C ALA A 365 22.20 7.84 21.35
N ASP A 366 21.25 8.65 21.80
CA ASP A 366 20.68 8.67 23.15
C ASP A 366 19.13 8.63 23.19
N GLU A 367 18.48 8.27 22.07
CA GLU A 367 17.02 8.09 21.97
C GLU A 367 16.59 6.65 22.25
#